data_f1d3e0064f5fb00131f9dc1cff6a210f
#
_entry.id   f1d3e0064f5fb00131f9dc1cff6a210f
#
_cell.length_a   1.000
_cell.length_b   1.000
_cell.length_c   1.000
_cell.angle_alpha   90.00
_cell.angle_beta   90.00
_cell.angle_gamma   90.00
#
_symmetry.space_group_name_H-M   'P 1'
#
loop_
_entity.id
_entity.type
_entity.pdbx_description
1 polymer ?
#
loop_
_entity_poly.entity_id
_entity_poly.type
_entity_poly.pdbx_seq_one_letter_code
_entity_poly.pdbx_strand_id
1 'polypeptide(L)'
;MMKNIQQVKAFAKLNLTLDVLGKRDDGFHELITIMQAIDLYDEISIEFTSKKAVSVAADFELPEGSVAFNAANEYMQRTGSGGANINIKGRIPPMAGLGGSSADGAAVLRAMQRHYGLMDRPSLYALAAQLGSDVPFLLEGGAAICRGRGERLEPISAGILAGLCYLVVKPGPGISTAQLFAGLRPPYAGAKSDEARLALQADDKRLFLSCISNALEPPAAELLPSIGHILKRLRRCGALAAGMSGSGSACFAVFDDKNKALAAAEGFVDAGIDFCGVFNPISGFDIYNKQDLCYNNGSGWDEGRIR
;
A
#
# COMPACT_ATOMS: atom_id res chain seq x y z
N MET A 1 16.87 32.93 3.97
CA MET A 1 15.54 32.37 4.25
C MET A 1 15.70 30.86 4.47
N MET A 2 15.31 30.34 5.63
CA MET A 2 15.28 28.87 5.81
C MET A 2 14.28 28.28 4.82
N LYS A 3 14.72 27.30 4.01
CA LYS A 3 13.85 26.56 3.13
C LYS A 3 12.82 25.79 3.98
N ASN A 4 11.55 25.98 3.70
CA ASN A 4 10.47 25.27 4.41
C ASN A 4 10.32 23.87 3.80
N ILE A 5 11.25 22.96 4.16
CA ILE A 5 11.26 21.58 3.70
C ILE A 5 10.49 20.75 4.71
N GLN A 6 9.48 20.05 4.24
CA GLN A 6 8.68 19.12 5.01
C GLN A 6 9.08 17.68 4.67
N GLN A 7 9.26 16.83 5.69
CA GLN A 7 9.50 15.40 5.53
C GLN A 7 8.19 14.64 5.75
N VAL A 8 7.83 13.77 4.83
CA VAL A 8 6.64 12.94 4.92
C VAL A 8 6.98 11.49 4.57
N LYS A 9 6.24 10.53 5.15
CA LYS A 9 6.34 9.12 4.86
C LYS A 9 5.19 8.68 3.95
N ALA A 10 5.52 7.95 2.89
CA ALA A 10 4.59 7.33 1.97
C ALA A 10 4.50 5.83 2.30
N PHE A 11 3.51 5.44 3.09
CA PHE A 11 3.40 4.08 3.62
C PHE A 11 2.81 3.11 2.61
N ALA A 12 3.37 1.89 2.56
CA ALA A 12 2.88 0.78 1.76
C ALA A 12 1.58 0.19 2.33
N LYS A 13 0.94 -0.67 1.54
CA LYS A 13 -0.25 -1.44 1.94
C LYS A 13 -0.10 -2.91 1.62
N LEU A 14 -0.90 -3.73 2.30
CA LEU A 14 -1.19 -5.11 1.93
C LEU A 14 -2.68 -5.25 1.60
N ASN A 15 -3.00 -6.10 0.61
CA ASN A 15 -4.34 -6.63 0.45
C ASN A 15 -4.40 -7.93 1.26
N LEU A 16 -5.06 -7.91 2.41
CA LEU A 16 -5.21 -9.10 3.27
C LEU A 16 -6.20 -10.09 2.66
N THR A 17 -7.26 -9.58 2.02
CA THR A 17 -8.13 -10.32 1.12
C THR A 17 -8.29 -9.56 -0.19
N LEU A 18 -8.53 -10.25 -1.30
CA LEU A 18 -8.90 -9.63 -2.57
C LEU A 18 -9.77 -10.59 -3.37
N ASP A 19 -11.03 -10.20 -3.59
CA ASP A 19 -11.98 -10.89 -4.45
C ASP A 19 -12.23 -10.07 -5.71
N VAL A 20 -12.33 -10.74 -6.86
CA VAL A 20 -12.77 -10.17 -8.13
C VAL A 20 -14.21 -10.58 -8.37
N LEU A 21 -15.13 -9.63 -8.38
CA LEU A 21 -16.57 -9.89 -8.50
C LEU A 21 -17.06 -9.94 -9.94
N GLY A 22 -16.36 -9.25 -10.84
CA GLY A 22 -16.74 -9.21 -12.24
C GLY A 22 -15.98 -8.15 -13.02
N LYS A 23 -16.18 -8.15 -14.34
CA LYS A 23 -15.68 -7.11 -15.22
C LYS A 23 -16.75 -6.03 -15.36
N ARG A 24 -16.34 -4.77 -15.31
CA ARG A 24 -17.20 -3.58 -15.43
C ARG A 24 -17.24 -3.09 -16.87
N ASP A 25 -18.24 -2.28 -17.20
CA ASP A 25 -18.38 -1.67 -18.53
C ASP A 25 -17.27 -0.65 -18.84
N ASP A 26 -16.65 -0.07 -17.81
CA ASP A 26 -15.51 0.85 -17.94
C ASP A 26 -14.16 0.14 -18.20
N GLY A 27 -14.19 -1.19 -18.35
CA GLY A 27 -13.03 -2.03 -18.64
C GLY A 27 -12.23 -2.48 -17.39
N PHE A 28 -12.52 -1.91 -16.23
CA PHE A 28 -11.96 -2.35 -14.95
C PHE A 28 -12.70 -3.57 -14.39
N HIS A 29 -12.24 -4.07 -13.24
CA HIS A 29 -12.91 -5.12 -12.49
C HIS A 29 -13.54 -4.55 -11.22
N GLU A 30 -14.71 -5.06 -10.87
CA GLU A 30 -15.33 -4.80 -9.58
C GLU A 30 -14.66 -5.70 -8.55
N LEU A 31 -14.13 -5.08 -7.50
CA LEU A 31 -13.34 -5.73 -6.44
C LEU A 31 -14.00 -5.54 -5.08
N ILE A 32 -13.68 -6.46 -4.17
CA ILE A 32 -13.78 -6.25 -2.74
C ILE A 32 -12.48 -6.74 -2.11
N THR A 33 -11.87 -5.92 -1.26
CA THR A 33 -10.59 -6.20 -0.63
C THR A 33 -10.53 -5.59 0.76
N ILE A 34 -9.85 -6.25 1.69
CA ILE A 34 -9.45 -5.66 2.96
C ILE A 34 -7.99 -5.24 2.83
N MET A 35 -7.75 -3.93 2.94
CA MET A 35 -6.42 -3.36 2.89
C MET A 35 -5.94 -2.97 4.29
N GLN A 36 -4.65 -3.16 4.55
CA GLN A 36 -3.93 -2.70 5.74
C GLN A 36 -2.69 -1.94 5.34
N ALA A 37 -2.55 -0.70 5.81
CA ALA A 37 -1.31 0.05 5.68
C ALA A 37 -0.27 -0.45 6.68
N ILE A 38 1.00 -0.54 6.25
CA ILE A 38 2.11 -1.10 7.03
C ILE A 38 3.26 -0.09 7.15
N ASP A 39 4.14 -0.27 8.13
CA ASP A 39 5.26 0.64 8.44
C ASP A 39 6.48 0.54 7.48
N LEU A 40 6.31 -0.11 6.32
CA LEU A 40 7.18 0.05 5.15
C LEU A 40 6.82 1.35 4.42
N TYR A 41 7.78 2.22 4.11
CA TYR A 41 7.49 3.51 3.50
C TYR A 41 8.64 4.07 2.66
N ASP A 42 8.29 4.91 1.67
CA ASP A 42 9.22 5.80 0.99
C ASP A 42 9.35 7.12 1.76
N GLU A 43 10.54 7.72 1.76
CA GLU A 43 10.81 9.02 2.40
C GLU A 43 10.67 10.13 1.35
N ILE A 44 9.81 11.11 1.63
CA ILE A 44 9.56 12.22 0.71
C ILE A 44 9.91 13.54 1.39
N SER A 45 10.79 14.31 0.74
CA SER A 45 11.10 15.68 1.10
C SER A 45 10.37 16.64 0.17
N ILE A 46 9.59 17.57 0.72
CA ILE A 46 8.80 18.54 -0.06
C ILE A 46 9.18 19.96 0.33
N GLU A 47 9.65 20.75 -0.64
CA GLU A 47 9.86 22.19 -0.53
C GLU A 47 8.71 22.90 -1.24
N PHE A 48 7.82 23.56 -0.49
CA PHE A 48 6.72 24.32 -1.05
C PHE A 48 7.23 25.66 -1.59
N THR A 49 6.72 26.07 -2.75
CA THR A 49 7.14 27.29 -3.45
C THR A 49 5.93 28.15 -3.85
N SER A 50 6.15 29.48 -3.95
CA SER A 50 5.13 30.37 -4.51
C SER A 50 5.03 30.29 -6.03
N LYS A 51 6.01 29.68 -6.70
CA LYS A 51 5.98 29.45 -8.15
C LYS A 51 4.95 28.40 -8.48
N LYS A 52 4.18 28.59 -9.54
CA LYS A 52 3.21 27.61 -10.05
C LYS A 52 3.93 26.55 -10.90
N ALA A 53 4.79 25.77 -10.27
CA ALA A 53 5.57 24.72 -10.92
C ALA A 53 5.80 23.57 -9.94
N VAL A 54 5.78 22.35 -10.46
CA VAL A 54 6.06 21.12 -9.72
C VAL A 54 7.28 20.44 -10.34
N SER A 55 8.20 19.99 -9.50
CA SER A 55 9.29 19.11 -9.89
C SER A 55 9.35 17.91 -8.97
N VAL A 56 9.69 16.74 -9.53
CA VAL A 56 9.91 15.51 -8.76
C VAL A 56 11.23 14.89 -9.17
N ALA A 57 12.03 14.52 -8.19
CA ALA A 57 13.24 13.72 -8.34
C ALA A 57 13.15 12.51 -7.42
N ALA A 58 13.84 11.43 -7.76
CA ALA A 58 13.93 10.22 -6.95
C ALA A 58 15.33 9.60 -7.06
N ASP A 59 15.68 8.73 -6.13
CA ASP A 59 16.89 7.89 -6.18
C ASP A 59 16.69 6.61 -7.01
N PHE A 60 15.55 6.49 -7.70
CA PHE A 60 15.20 5.43 -8.62
C PHE A 60 14.58 6.01 -9.90
N GLU A 61 14.42 5.20 -10.94
CA GLU A 61 13.80 5.61 -12.19
C GLU A 61 12.28 5.86 -11.99
N LEU A 62 11.85 7.10 -12.18
CA LEU A 62 10.45 7.49 -12.10
C LEU A 62 9.75 7.15 -13.43
N PRO A 63 8.59 6.48 -13.38
CA PRO A 63 7.80 6.27 -14.59
C PRO A 63 7.28 7.60 -15.15
N GLU A 64 7.08 7.67 -16.47
CA GLU A 64 6.32 8.76 -17.09
C GLU A 64 4.96 8.91 -16.40
N GLY A 65 4.58 10.13 -16.05
CA GLY A 65 3.32 10.39 -15.34
C GLY A 65 3.34 9.96 -13.87
N SER A 66 4.48 10.12 -13.19
CA SER A 66 4.60 9.87 -11.74
C SER A 66 3.39 10.36 -10.97
N VAL A 67 2.79 9.48 -10.14
CA VAL A 67 1.59 9.81 -9.33
C VAL A 67 1.90 10.95 -8.34
N ALA A 68 3.11 11.02 -7.82
CA ALA A 68 3.57 12.10 -6.95
C ALA A 68 3.57 13.46 -7.68
N PHE A 69 4.06 13.49 -8.93
CA PHE A 69 3.99 14.69 -9.76
C PHE A 69 2.54 15.10 -10.03
N ASN A 70 1.72 14.16 -10.49
CA ASN A 70 0.32 14.42 -10.82
C ASN A 70 -0.47 14.89 -9.59
N ALA A 71 -0.21 14.34 -8.41
CA ALA A 71 -0.85 14.75 -7.15
C ALA A 71 -0.60 16.23 -6.83
N ALA A 72 0.65 16.66 -6.87
CA ALA A 72 1.01 18.06 -6.62
C ALA A 72 0.51 19.00 -7.72
N ASN A 73 0.66 18.61 -9.00
CA ASN A 73 0.27 19.40 -10.14
C ASN A 73 -1.26 19.60 -10.20
N GLU A 74 -2.03 18.53 -10.07
CA GLU A 74 -3.50 18.59 -10.07
C GLU A 74 -4.04 19.39 -8.87
N TYR A 75 -3.45 19.21 -7.67
CA TYR A 75 -3.80 20.04 -6.52
C TYR A 75 -3.55 21.52 -6.80
N MET A 76 -2.36 21.86 -7.30
CA MET A 76 -1.98 23.24 -7.66
C MET A 76 -2.93 23.83 -8.72
N GLN A 77 -3.24 23.08 -9.77
CA GLN A 77 -4.11 23.56 -10.87
C GLN A 77 -5.54 23.85 -10.37
N ARG A 78 -6.10 22.95 -9.56
CA ARG A 78 -7.48 23.07 -9.06
C ARG A 78 -7.65 24.17 -8.01
N THR A 79 -6.62 24.42 -7.21
CA THR A 79 -6.70 25.34 -6.08
C THR A 79 -6.07 26.71 -6.37
N GLY A 80 -5.27 26.82 -7.42
CA GLY A 80 -4.46 28.00 -7.67
C GLY A 80 -3.34 28.23 -6.65
N SER A 81 -3.00 27.20 -5.85
CA SER A 81 -1.91 27.26 -4.86
C SER A 81 -0.54 27.44 -5.51
N GLY A 82 0.49 27.64 -4.72
CA GLY A 82 1.88 27.46 -5.15
C GLY A 82 2.20 26.01 -5.48
N GLY A 83 3.37 25.77 -6.07
CA GLY A 83 3.86 24.44 -6.41
C GLY A 83 4.76 23.82 -5.34
N ALA A 84 5.50 22.78 -5.74
CA ALA A 84 6.41 22.06 -4.86
C ALA A 84 7.61 21.47 -5.61
N ASN A 85 8.77 21.42 -4.94
CA ASN A 85 9.91 20.60 -5.32
C ASN A 85 9.91 19.36 -4.43
N ILE A 86 9.81 18.19 -5.03
CA ILE A 86 9.62 16.92 -4.34
C ILE A 86 10.85 16.05 -4.61
N ASN A 87 11.37 15.42 -3.56
CA ASN A 87 12.43 14.43 -3.67
C ASN A 87 12.00 13.16 -2.93
N ILE A 88 12.04 12.00 -3.62
CA ILE A 88 11.60 10.69 -3.12
C ILE A 88 12.82 9.81 -2.94
N LYS A 89 12.93 9.19 -1.75
CA LYS A 89 13.87 8.12 -1.47
C LYS A 89 13.10 6.81 -1.33
N GLY A 90 13.23 5.94 -2.33
CA GLY A 90 12.46 4.72 -2.45
C GLY A 90 12.94 3.61 -1.52
N ARG A 91 12.00 2.95 -0.87
CA ARG A 91 12.20 1.72 -0.08
C ARG A 91 11.14 0.67 -0.35
N ILE A 92 9.97 1.09 -0.86
CA ILE A 92 8.91 0.17 -1.27
C ILE A 92 9.33 -0.46 -2.59
N PRO A 93 9.50 -1.79 -2.65
CA PRO A 93 9.97 -2.44 -3.87
C PRO A 93 8.96 -2.22 -5.01
N PRO A 94 9.44 -1.90 -6.24
CA PRO A 94 8.57 -1.66 -7.37
C PRO A 94 7.88 -2.94 -7.85
N MET A 95 6.72 -2.80 -8.50
CA MET A 95 5.94 -3.90 -9.08
C MET A 95 5.66 -5.05 -8.09
N ALA A 96 5.41 -4.70 -6.83
CA ALA A 96 5.25 -5.64 -5.72
C ALA A 96 3.79 -5.83 -5.27
N GLY A 97 2.83 -5.06 -5.78
CA GLY A 97 1.46 -5.06 -5.25
C GLY A 97 1.33 -4.35 -3.89
N LEU A 98 2.36 -3.59 -3.48
CA LEU A 98 2.43 -2.88 -2.20
C LEU A 98 1.99 -1.41 -2.28
N GLY A 99 1.64 -0.94 -3.47
CA GLY A 99 1.07 0.39 -3.68
C GLY A 99 2.07 1.56 -3.66
N GLY A 100 3.39 1.34 -3.88
CA GLY A 100 4.44 2.35 -3.74
C GLY A 100 4.13 3.67 -4.46
N SER A 101 3.94 3.66 -5.78
CA SER A 101 3.62 4.87 -6.55
C SER A 101 2.34 5.58 -6.07
N SER A 102 1.32 4.82 -5.66
CA SER A 102 0.09 5.38 -5.08
C SER A 102 0.33 5.95 -3.68
N ALA A 103 1.24 5.34 -2.90
CA ALA A 103 1.66 5.83 -1.59
C ALA A 103 2.37 7.19 -1.71
N ASP A 104 3.28 7.33 -2.68
CA ASP A 104 3.96 8.59 -2.98
C ASP A 104 2.95 9.69 -3.33
N GLY A 105 2.02 9.40 -4.25
CA GLY A 105 0.96 10.34 -4.63
C GLY A 105 0.07 10.73 -3.45
N ALA A 106 -0.34 9.78 -2.63
CA ALA A 106 -1.15 10.03 -1.45
C ALA A 106 -0.43 10.87 -0.40
N ALA A 107 0.86 10.60 -0.16
CA ALA A 107 1.68 11.36 0.78
C ALA A 107 1.89 12.81 0.32
N VAL A 108 2.15 13.00 -0.98
CA VAL A 108 2.26 14.33 -1.58
C VAL A 108 0.93 15.08 -1.49
N LEU A 109 -0.19 14.43 -1.84
CA LEU A 109 -1.52 15.03 -1.76
C LEU A 109 -1.88 15.45 -0.33
N ARG A 110 -1.57 14.61 0.67
CA ARG A 110 -1.69 14.91 2.10
C ARG A 110 -0.87 16.15 2.49
N ALA A 111 0.38 16.20 2.03
CA ALA A 111 1.29 17.32 2.34
C ALA A 111 0.82 18.64 1.71
N MET A 112 0.37 18.62 0.44
CA MET A 112 -0.20 19.78 -0.25
C MET A 112 -1.46 20.28 0.50
N GLN A 113 -2.36 19.38 0.86
CA GLN A 113 -3.59 19.73 1.60
C GLN A 113 -3.27 20.32 2.97
N ARG A 114 -2.35 19.73 3.73
CA ARG A 114 -1.98 20.26 5.05
C ARG A 114 -1.28 21.61 4.98
N HIS A 115 -0.47 21.83 3.94
CA HIS A 115 0.24 23.09 3.77
C HIS A 115 -0.67 24.23 3.30
N TYR A 116 -1.49 23.98 2.28
CA TYR A 116 -2.33 25.00 1.66
C TYR A 116 -3.76 25.02 2.21
N GLY A 117 -4.36 23.88 2.53
CA GLY A 117 -5.69 23.79 3.14
C GLY A 117 -6.84 24.22 2.22
N LEU A 118 -6.68 24.12 0.89
CA LEU A 118 -7.57 24.75 -0.09
C LEU A 118 -8.62 23.80 -0.70
N MET A 119 -8.60 22.51 -0.34
CA MET A 119 -9.60 21.55 -0.78
C MET A 119 -10.50 21.10 0.37
N ASP A 120 -11.79 20.92 0.10
CA ASP A 120 -12.67 20.17 0.98
C ASP A 120 -12.43 18.65 0.85
N ARG A 121 -12.95 17.89 1.80
CA ARG A 121 -12.74 16.43 1.84
C ARG A 121 -13.28 15.72 0.58
N PRO A 122 -14.52 15.98 0.10
CA PRO A 122 -15.02 15.36 -1.11
C PRO A 122 -14.16 15.62 -2.35
N SER A 123 -13.72 16.85 -2.56
CA SER A 123 -12.86 17.24 -3.68
C SER A 123 -11.49 16.55 -3.62
N LEU A 124 -10.90 16.48 -2.41
CA LEU A 124 -9.60 15.81 -2.19
C LEU A 124 -9.69 14.31 -2.51
N TYR A 125 -10.78 13.64 -2.08
CA TYR A 125 -10.99 12.21 -2.37
C TYR A 125 -11.30 11.95 -3.84
N ALA A 126 -12.06 12.84 -4.49
CA ALA A 126 -12.31 12.75 -5.94
C ALA A 126 -11.00 12.86 -6.73
N LEU A 127 -10.10 13.75 -6.32
CA LEU A 127 -8.76 13.86 -6.90
C LEU A 127 -7.95 12.59 -6.63
N ALA A 128 -7.92 12.09 -5.39
CA ALA A 128 -7.20 10.86 -5.04
C ALA A 128 -7.65 9.67 -5.91
N ALA A 129 -8.97 9.48 -6.11
CA ALA A 129 -9.53 8.40 -6.93
C ALA A 129 -9.19 8.53 -8.43
N GLN A 130 -8.95 9.75 -8.93
CA GLN A 130 -8.48 9.99 -10.30
C GLN A 130 -7.00 9.66 -10.48
N LEU A 131 -6.19 9.88 -9.43
CA LEU A 131 -4.75 9.58 -9.44
C LEU A 131 -4.47 8.07 -9.43
N GLY A 132 -5.34 7.27 -8.80
CA GLY A 132 -5.21 5.82 -8.78
C GLY A 132 -6.16 5.16 -7.78
N SER A 133 -6.45 3.88 -8.01
CA SER A 133 -7.42 3.12 -7.19
C SER A 133 -7.02 3.00 -5.72
N ASP A 134 -5.71 2.85 -5.43
CA ASP A 134 -5.18 2.70 -4.07
C ASP A 134 -4.92 4.06 -3.37
N VAL A 135 -4.92 5.19 -4.13
CA VAL A 135 -4.58 6.51 -3.57
C VAL A 135 -5.55 6.96 -2.48
N PRO A 136 -6.88 6.78 -2.60
CA PRO A 136 -7.83 7.12 -1.53
C PRO A 136 -7.55 6.36 -0.23
N PHE A 137 -7.26 5.05 -0.31
CA PHE A 137 -6.90 4.25 0.86
C PHE A 137 -5.59 4.74 1.51
N LEU A 138 -4.55 4.98 0.69
CA LEU A 138 -3.25 5.43 1.15
C LEU A 138 -3.24 6.88 1.63
N LEU A 139 -4.25 7.67 1.25
CA LEU A 139 -4.50 9.00 1.79
C LEU A 139 -4.97 8.93 3.25
N GLU A 140 -5.83 7.94 3.60
CA GLU A 140 -6.35 7.71 4.96
C GLU A 140 -5.44 6.83 5.81
N GLY A 141 -4.81 5.81 5.22
CA GLY A 141 -4.05 4.79 5.95
C GLY A 141 -4.94 3.85 6.79
N GLY A 142 -4.34 3.21 7.79
CA GLY A 142 -5.05 2.29 8.67
C GLY A 142 -5.47 1.00 8.00
N ALA A 143 -6.69 0.54 8.29
CA ALA A 143 -7.34 -0.59 7.64
C ALA A 143 -8.71 -0.21 7.09
N ALA A 144 -9.07 -0.75 5.93
CA ALA A 144 -10.38 -0.50 5.32
C ALA A 144 -10.83 -1.68 4.44
N ILE A 145 -12.15 -1.83 4.34
CA ILE A 145 -12.77 -2.55 3.24
C ILE A 145 -12.85 -1.61 2.06
N CYS A 146 -12.32 -2.03 0.92
CA CYS A 146 -12.30 -1.25 -0.29
C CYS A 146 -13.12 -1.97 -1.36
N ARG A 147 -14.02 -1.24 -2.02
CA ARG A 147 -14.92 -1.74 -3.07
C ARG A 147 -14.75 -0.94 -4.35
N GLY A 148 -15.44 -1.34 -5.42
CA GLY A 148 -15.28 -0.72 -6.72
C GLY A 148 -14.00 -1.22 -7.40
N ARG A 149 -13.14 -0.30 -7.82
CA ARG A 149 -11.78 -0.60 -8.25
C ARG A 149 -10.78 -0.64 -7.08
N GLY A 150 -11.28 -0.40 -5.84
CA GLY A 150 -10.52 -0.19 -4.60
C GLY A 150 -10.68 1.21 -4.00
N GLU A 151 -11.40 2.12 -4.68
CA GLU A 151 -11.52 3.53 -4.31
C GLU A 151 -12.63 3.84 -3.31
N ARG A 152 -13.60 2.94 -3.12
CA ARG A 152 -14.71 3.13 -2.15
C ARG A 152 -14.33 2.50 -0.81
N LEU A 153 -14.08 3.34 0.18
CA LEU A 153 -13.52 2.95 1.48
C LEU A 153 -14.59 2.87 2.57
N GLU A 154 -14.54 1.79 3.34
CA GLU A 154 -15.23 1.62 4.62
C GLU A 154 -14.16 1.35 5.68
N PRO A 155 -13.79 2.33 6.52
CA PRO A 155 -12.75 2.15 7.52
C PRO A 155 -13.08 1.05 8.52
N ILE A 156 -12.06 0.29 8.93
CA ILE A 156 -12.14 -0.78 9.93
C ILE A 156 -11.38 -0.33 11.17
N SER A 157 -11.96 -0.55 12.36
CA SER A 157 -11.22 -0.36 13.61
C SER A 157 -10.04 -1.33 13.69
N ALA A 158 -8.95 -0.90 14.35
CA ALA A 158 -7.73 -1.70 14.44
C ALA A 158 -7.94 -3.11 15.02
N GLY A 159 -8.77 -3.27 16.09
CA GLY A 159 -9.16 -4.57 16.65
C GLY A 159 -8.05 -5.61 16.64
N ILE A 160 -8.37 -6.80 16.13
CA ILE A 160 -7.41 -7.92 15.94
C ILE A 160 -6.21 -7.55 15.05
N LEU A 161 -6.36 -6.61 14.11
CA LEU A 161 -5.28 -6.25 13.18
C LEU A 161 -4.09 -5.59 13.89
N ALA A 162 -4.33 -4.83 14.96
CA ALA A 162 -3.29 -4.15 15.73
C ALA A 162 -2.30 -5.10 16.40
N GLY A 163 -2.72 -6.33 16.70
CA GLY A 163 -1.88 -7.37 17.30
C GLY A 163 -1.13 -8.25 16.32
N LEU A 164 -1.17 -7.91 15.01
CA LEU A 164 -0.52 -8.69 13.96
C LEU A 164 0.77 -8.01 13.48
N CYS A 165 1.67 -8.79 12.88
CA CYS A 165 2.79 -8.31 12.09
C CYS A 165 2.93 -9.14 10.81
N TYR A 166 3.61 -8.58 9.83
CA TYR A 166 3.64 -9.13 8.48
C TYR A 166 5.08 -9.34 8.01
N LEU A 167 5.46 -10.59 7.72
CA LEU A 167 6.66 -10.89 6.95
C LEU A 167 6.32 -10.72 5.48
N VAL A 168 6.96 -9.77 4.81
CA VAL A 168 6.79 -9.50 3.37
C VAL A 168 8.00 -10.01 2.62
N VAL A 169 7.76 -10.80 1.58
CA VAL A 169 8.80 -11.40 0.73
C VAL A 169 8.45 -11.15 -0.74
N LYS A 170 9.38 -10.57 -1.51
CA LYS A 170 9.19 -10.33 -2.93
C LYS A 170 10.28 -11.06 -3.75
N PRO A 171 9.88 -11.88 -4.75
CA PRO A 171 10.81 -12.40 -5.75
C PRO A 171 11.35 -11.28 -6.65
N GLY A 172 12.48 -11.51 -7.33
CA GLY A 172 13.13 -10.56 -8.22
C GLY A 172 12.18 -9.91 -9.23
N PRO A 173 11.55 -10.67 -10.11
CA PRO A 173 10.64 -10.12 -11.12
C PRO A 173 9.35 -9.57 -10.51
N GLY A 174 8.82 -8.48 -11.12
CA GLY A 174 7.47 -7.99 -10.87
C GLY A 174 6.48 -8.53 -11.89
N ILE A 175 5.18 -8.31 -11.62
CA ILE A 175 4.09 -8.61 -12.57
C ILE A 175 3.40 -7.31 -12.94
N SER A 176 3.10 -7.13 -14.23
CA SER A 176 2.25 -6.04 -14.69
C SER A 176 0.81 -6.28 -14.25
N THR A 177 0.26 -5.37 -13.45
CA THR A 177 -1.15 -5.40 -13.02
C THR A 177 -2.10 -5.47 -14.22
N ALA A 178 -1.84 -4.68 -15.26
CA ALA A 178 -2.66 -4.67 -16.47
C ALA A 178 -2.63 -6.05 -17.18
N GLN A 179 -1.46 -6.67 -17.31
CA GLN A 179 -1.31 -7.99 -17.91
C GLN A 179 -2.06 -9.05 -17.11
N LEU A 180 -1.95 -9.03 -15.78
CA LEU A 180 -2.62 -9.98 -14.91
C LEU A 180 -4.15 -9.89 -15.02
N PHE A 181 -4.71 -8.67 -14.93
CA PHE A 181 -6.15 -8.46 -15.07
C PHE A 181 -6.67 -8.78 -16.48
N ALA A 182 -5.91 -8.51 -17.54
CA ALA A 182 -6.27 -8.88 -18.90
C ALA A 182 -6.36 -10.40 -19.10
N GLY A 183 -5.60 -11.16 -18.32
CA GLY A 183 -5.60 -12.63 -18.34
C GLY A 183 -6.77 -13.28 -17.57
N LEU A 184 -7.46 -12.53 -16.71
CA LEU A 184 -8.54 -13.10 -15.89
C LEU A 184 -9.72 -13.58 -16.73
N ARG A 185 -10.27 -14.72 -16.32
CA ARG A 185 -11.47 -15.32 -16.94
C ARG A 185 -12.41 -15.81 -15.83
N PRO A 186 -13.74 -15.72 -16.01
CA PRO A 186 -14.68 -16.35 -15.09
C PRO A 186 -14.59 -17.88 -15.14
N PRO A 187 -14.98 -18.59 -14.07
CA PRO A 187 -15.46 -18.05 -12.81
C PRO A 187 -14.34 -17.41 -12.01
N TYR A 188 -14.60 -16.22 -11.44
CA TYR A 188 -13.63 -15.54 -10.57
C TYR A 188 -13.57 -16.25 -9.22
N ALA A 189 -12.35 -16.45 -8.71
CA ALA A 189 -12.13 -17.14 -7.44
C ALA A 189 -12.44 -16.23 -6.26
N GLY A 190 -13.08 -16.78 -5.23
CA GLY A 190 -13.19 -16.19 -3.91
C GLY A 190 -14.48 -15.41 -3.65
N ALA A 191 -14.91 -15.45 -2.40
CA ALA A 191 -15.90 -14.57 -1.79
C ALA A 191 -15.54 -14.44 -0.29
N LYS A 192 -14.25 -14.29 0.00
CA LYS A 192 -13.71 -14.34 1.35
C LYS A 192 -13.70 -12.98 2.05
N SER A 193 -13.75 -11.89 1.29
CA SER A 193 -13.63 -10.54 1.87
C SER A 193 -14.84 -10.16 2.71
N ASP A 194 -16.07 -10.56 2.33
CA ASP A 194 -17.26 -10.30 3.15
C ASP A 194 -17.29 -11.20 4.40
N GLU A 195 -16.84 -12.45 4.32
CA GLU A 195 -16.67 -13.32 5.49
C GLU A 195 -15.61 -12.77 6.45
N ALA A 196 -14.48 -12.32 5.92
CA ALA A 196 -13.42 -11.66 6.68
C ALA A 196 -13.92 -10.38 7.37
N ARG A 197 -14.77 -9.59 6.71
CA ARG A 197 -15.42 -8.41 7.28
C ARG A 197 -16.26 -8.77 8.50
N LEU A 198 -17.09 -9.80 8.38
CA LEU A 198 -17.92 -10.29 9.48
C LEU A 198 -17.06 -10.81 10.65
N ALA A 199 -15.97 -11.51 10.35
CA ALA A 199 -15.02 -11.98 11.36
C ALA A 199 -14.36 -10.83 12.12
N LEU A 200 -13.97 -9.75 11.43
CA LEU A 200 -13.42 -8.53 12.05
C LEU A 200 -14.46 -7.84 12.96
N GLN A 201 -15.72 -7.77 12.53
CA GLN A 201 -16.80 -7.20 13.35
C GLN A 201 -17.12 -8.03 14.60
N ALA A 202 -16.96 -9.36 14.49
CA ALA A 202 -17.18 -10.31 15.60
C ALA A 202 -15.95 -10.50 16.49
N ASP A 203 -14.81 -9.82 16.20
CA ASP A 203 -13.51 -10.02 16.84
C ASP A 203 -13.02 -11.48 16.78
N ASP A 204 -13.42 -12.22 15.72
CA ASP A 204 -13.02 -13.61 15.48
C ASP A 204 -11.72 -13.67 14.65
N LYS A 205 -10.58 -13.62 15.37
CA LYS A 205 -9.25 -13.72 14.77
C LYS A 205 -9.07 -15.00 13.94
N ARG A 206 -9.59 -16.13 14.41
CA ARG A 206 -9.39 -17.42 13.74
C ARG A 206 -10.11 -17.46 12.39
N LEU A 207 -11.37 -17.04 12.38
CA LEU A 207 -12.16 -16.94 11.15
C LEU A 207 -11.53 -15.94 10.19
N PHE A 208 -11.15 -14.75 10.66
CA PHE A 208 -10.47 -13.73 9.83
C PHE A 208 -9.22 -14.29 9.13
N LEU A 209 -8.33 -14.94 9.88
CA LEU A 209 -7.10 -15.52 9.33
C LEU A 209 -7.37 -16.62 8.29
N SER A 210 -8.46 -17.38 8.42
CA SER A 210 -8.87 -18.40 7.44
C SER A 210 -9.41 -17.80 6.15
N CYS A 211 -9.79 -16.51 6.16
CA CYS A 211 -10.29 -15.77 5.00
C CYS A 211 -9.18 -15.10 4.18
N ILE A 212 -7.94 -15.05 4.67
CA ILE A 212 -6.83 -14.45 3.92
C ILE A 212 -6.66 -15.19 2.59
N SER A 213 -6.90 -14.46 1.49
CA SER A 213 -6.93 -15.01 0.13
C SER A 213 -6.85 -13.90 -0.91
N ASN A 214 -6.43 -14.26 -2.12
CA ASN A 214 -6.36 -13.33 -3.23
C ASN A 214 -6.73 -14.04 -4.54
N ALA A 215 -7.80 -13.60 -5.20
CA ALA A 215 -8.28 -14.13 -6.46
C ALA A 215 -7.25 -14.04 -7.60
N LEU A 216 -6.28 -13.12 -7.47
CA LEU A 216 -5.18 -12.94 -8.43
C LEU A 216 -3.99 -13.88 -8.18
N GLU A 217 -3.94 -14.57 -7.04
CA GLU A 217 -2.80 -15.44 -6.66
C GLU A 217 -2.59 -16.60 -7.65
N PRO A 218 -3.62 -17.39 -8.04
CA PRO A 218 -3.42 -18.47 -8.99
C PRO A 218 -2.87 -18.00 -10.35
N PRO A 219 -3.49 -17.04 -11.06
CA PRO A 219 -2.95 -16.58 -12.34
C PRO A 219 -1.60 -15.86 -12.20
N ALA A 220 -1.31 -15.22 -11.07
CA ALA A 220 0.01 -14.64 -10.83
C ALA A 220 1.09 -15.72 -10.67
N ALA A 221 0.77 -16.83 -9.97
CA ALA A 221 1.69 -17.96 -9.82
C ALA A 221 1.91 -18.73 -11.12
N GLU A 222 0.96 -18.71 -12.05
CA GLU A 222 1.16 -19.24 -13.42
C GLU A 222 2.14 -18.38 -14.23
N LEU A 223 1.99 -17.04 -14.15
CA LEU A 223 2.90 -16.10 -14.83
C LEU A 223 4.30 -16.07 -14.19
N LEU A 224 4.37 -16.21 -12.87
CA LEU A 224 5.61 -16.15 -12.10
C LEU A 224 5.64 -17.27 -11.04
N PRO A 225 6.13 -18.47 -11.39
CA PRO A 225 6.12 -19.64 -10.49
C PRO A 225 6.82 -19.44 -9.14
N SER A 226 7.76 -18.49 -9.04
CA SER A 226 8.41 -18.15 -7.76
C SER A 226 7.41 -17.66 -6.70
N ILE A 227 6.29 -17.04 -7.07
CA ILE A 227 5.20 -16.68 -6.16
C ILE A 227 4.66 -17.93 -5.46
N GLY A 228 4.30 -18.96 -6.22
CA GLY A 228 3.81 -20.22 -5.68
C GLY A 228 4.82 -20.91 -4.75
N HIS A 229 6.11 -20.86 -5.10
CA HIS A 229 7.19 -21.38 -4.26
C HIS A 229 7.32 -20.61 -2.94
N ILE A 230 7.30 -19.28 -2.97
CA ILE A 230 7.38 -18.42 -1.79
C ILE A 230 6.17 -18.67 -0.88
N LEU A 231 4.95 -18.66 -1.43
CA LEU A 231 3.73 -18.91 -0.66
C LEU A 231 3.76 -20.27 0.04
N LYS A 232 4.27 -21.32 -0.63
CA LYS A 232 4.43 -22.65 -0.05
C LYS A 232 5.40 -22.65 1.13
N ARG A 233 6.50 -21.88 1.05
CA ARG A 233 7.46 -21.70 2.14
C ARG A 233 6.85 -20.89 3.29
N LEU A 234 6.16 -19.77 2.99
CA LEU A 234 5.49 -18.92 3.98
C LEU A 234 4.41 -19.69 4.76
N ARG A 235 3.64 -20.58 4.11
CA ARG A 235 2.65 -21.42 4.79
C ARG A 235 3.28 -22.48 5.71
N ARG A 236 4.61 -22.73 5.61
CA ARG A 236 5.35 -23.72 6.41
C ARG A 236 6.28 -23.10 7.46
N CYS A 237 6.44 -21.79 7.48
CA CYS A 237 7.37 -21.11 8.41
C CYS A 237 6.75 -20.78 9.79
N GLY A 238 5.63 -21.41 10.15
CA GLY A 238 4.93 -21.16 11.42
C GLY A 238 4.02 -19.92 11.42
N ALA A 239 3.71 -19.39 10.22
CA ALA A 239 2.78 -18.29 10.06
C ALA A 239 1.33 -18.71 10.37
N LEU A 240 0.51 -17.77 10.87
CA LEU A 240 -0.91 -17.93 11.10
C LEU A 240 -1.70 -18.00 9.79
N ALA A 241 -1.26 -17.24 8.78
CA ALA A 241 -1.79 -17.23 7.43
C ALA A 241 -0.75 -16.66 6.45
N ALA A 242 -0.94 -16.89 5.15
CA ALA A 242 -0.09 -16.30 4.10
C ALA A 242 -0.88 -16.07 2.82
N GLY A 243 -0.52 -15.02 2.07
CA GLY A 243 -1.15 -14.64 0.82
C GLY A 243 -0.25 -13.76 -0.04
N MET A 244 -0.75 -13.36 -1.21
CA MET A 244 -0.11 -12.40 -2.11
C MET A 244 -0.82 -11.05 -2.00
N SER A 245 -0.06 -9.94 -1.99
CA SER A 245 -0.64 -8.59 -1.97
C SER A 245 -0.96 -8.08 -3.37
N GLY A 246 -2.19 -7.63 -3.58
CA GLY A 246 -2.60 -7.01 -4.85
C GLY A 246 -2.35 -7.92 -6.05
N SER A 247 -1.78 -7.36 -7.10
CA SER A 247 -1.36 -8.09 -8.30
C SER A 247 -0.01 -8.82 -8.14
N GLY A 248 0.59 -8.78 -6.95
CA GLY A 248 1.91 -9.35 -6.70
C GLY A 248 3.02 -8.41 -7.20
N SER A 249 4.25 -8.83 -7.20
CA SER A 249 4.75 -10.19 -6.85
C SER A 249 5.01 -10.43 -5.36
N ALA A 250 4.83 -9.44 -4.48
CA ALA A 250 5.07 -9.61 -3.05
C ALA A 250 4.03 -10.55 -2.41
N CYS A 251 4.57 -11.51 -1.68
CA CYS A 251 3.83 -12.40 -0.80
C CYS A 251 4.02 -11.96 0.65
N PHE A 252 3.05 -12.26 1.50
CA PHE A 252 3.17 -11.96 2.93
C PHE A 252 2.73 -13.15 3.78
N ALA A 253 3.26 -13.19 4.99
CA ALA A 253 2.82 -14.10 6.05
C ALA A 253 2.45 -13.31 7.30
N VAL A 254 1.42 -13.77 8.00
CA VAL A 254 0.84 -13.11 9.17
C VAL A 254 1.32 -13.80 10.44
N PHE A 255 1.78 -13.02 11.40
CA PHE A 255 2.19 -13.48 12.72
C PHE A 255 1.55 -12.62 13.81
N ASP A 256 1.44 -13.14 15.03
CA ASP A 256 1.08 -12.41 16.23
C ASP A 256 2.26 -12.25 17.21
N ASP A 257 3.45 -12.62 16.75
CA ASP A 257 4.71 -12.50 17.49
C ASP A 257 5.81 -12.05 16.51
N LYS A 258 6.32 -10.84 16.74
CA LYS A 258 7.37 -10.25 15.89
C LYS A 258 8.65 -11.07 15.88
N ASN A 259 9.03 -11.70 17.00
CA ASN A 259 10.24 -12.52 17.05
C ASN A 259 10.10 -13.78 16.18
N LYS A 260 8.90 -14.40 16.15
CA LYS A 260 8.62 -15.52 15.23
C LYS A 260 8.69 -15.08 13.77
N ALA A 261 8.15 -13.89 13.46
CA ALA A 261 8.23 -13.32 12.12
C ALA A 261 9.68 -13.04 11.69
N LEU A 262 10.51 -12.48 12.58
CA LEU A 262 11.93 -12.22 12.32
C LEU A 262 12.72 -13.53 12.13
N ALA A 263 12.50 -14.52 12.97
CA ALA A 263 13.11 -15.85 12.81
C ALA A 263 12.71 -16.52 11.48
N ALA A 264 11.43 -16.38 11.08
CA ALA A 264 10.96 -16.89 9.78
C ALA A 264 11.62 -16.16 8.61
N ALA A 265 11.89 -14.85 8.72
CA ALA A 265 12.54 -14.04 7.67
C ALA A 265 13.95 -14.53 7.34
N GLU A 266 14.68 -15.10 8.31
CA GLU A 266 16.03 -15.67 8.09
C GLU A 266 16.01 -16.79 7.05
N GLY A 267 14.89 -17.49 6.88
CA GLY A 267 14.68 -18.49 5.85
C GLY A 267 14.51 -17.95 4.44
N PHE A 268 14.50 -16.61 4.21
CA PHE A 268 14.23 -15.97 2.91
C PHE A 268 15.40 -15.08 2.43
N VAL A 269 16.62 -15.48 2.68
CA VAL A 269 17.85 -14.78 2.24
C VAL A 269 18.48 -15.40 0.98
N ASP A 270 17.73 -16.17 0.21
CA ASP A 270 18.23 -16.92 -0.95
C ASP A 270 18.34 -16.06 -2.21
N ALA A 271 19.11 -16.54 -3.18
CA ALA A 271 19.12 -16.00 -4.53
C ALA A 271 17.70 -16.06 -5.15
N GLY A 272 17.26 -14.93 -5.71
CA GLY A 272 15.90 -14.79 -6.30
C GLY A 272 14.86 -14.14 -5.37
N ILE A 273 15.23 -13.77 -4.15
CA ILE A 273 14.47 -12.88 -3.27
C ILE A 273 15.11 -11.49 -3.34
N ASP A 274 14.39 -10.50 -3.86
CA ASP A 274 14.87 -9.12 -3.97
C ASP A 274 14.57 -8.31 -2.70
N PHE A 275 13.54 -8.74 -1.95
CA PHE A 275 13.12 -8.00 -0.77
C PHE A 275 12.53 -8.96 0.27
N CYS A 276 12.93 -8.77 1.52
CA CYS A 276 12.40 -9.47 2.67
C CYS A 276 12.44 -8.55 3.89
N GLY A 277 11.32 -8.44 4.62
CA GLY A 277 11.26 -7.63 5.83
C GLY A 277 10.02 -7.91 6.65
N VAL A 278 10.07 -7.54 7.95
CA VAL A 278 8.96 -7.69 8.91
C VAL A 278 8.41 -6.31 9.25
N PHE A 279 7.10 -6.13 9.09
CA PHE A 279 6.40 -4.86 9.22
C PHE A 279 5.19 -4.95 10.14
N ASN A 280 4.85 -3.82 10.76
CA ASN A 280 3.70 -3.69 11.64
C ASN A 280 2.56 -2.95 10.91
N PRO A 281 1.30 -3.19 11.31
CA PRO A 281 0.19 -2.36 10.87
C PRO A 281 0.35 -0.94 11.39
N ILE A 282 -0.06 0.06 10.62
CA ILE A 282 -0.17 1.43 11.07
C ILE A 282 -1.64 1.84 11.18
N SER A 283 -1.93 2.77 12.09
CA SER A 283 -3.24 3.41 12.21
C SER A 283 -3.47 4.42 11.08
N GLY A 284 -4.71 4.84 10.91
CA GLY A 284 -5.07 5.88 9.94
C GLY A 284 -4.47 7.25 10.26
N PHE A 285 -4.46 8.13 9.27
CA PHE A 285 -3.94 9.50 9.37
C PHE A 285 -5.09 10.50 9.56
N ASP A 286 -4.86 11.52 10.35
CA ASP A 286 -5.68 12.72 10.31
C ASP A 286 -5.13 13.68 9.24
N ILE A 287 -5.75 13.69 8.06
CA ILE A 287 -5.32 14.49 6.90
C ILE A 287 -5.34 15.99 7.21
N TYR A 288 -6.19 16.42 8.12
CA TYR A 288 -6.41 17.82 8.47
C TYR A 288 -5.63 18.26 9.72
N ASN A 289 -5.06 17.32 10.49
CA ASN A 289 -4.25 17.63 11.66
C ASN A 289 -2.80 17.96 11.27
N LYS A 290 -2.38 19.21 11.52
CA LYS A 290 -1.03 19.68 11.19
C LYS A 290 0.07 18.99 12.04
N GLN A 291 -0.26 18.38 13.17
CA GLN A 291 0.72 17.77 14.09
C GLN A 291 1.17 16.37 13.63
N ASP A 292 0.39 15.65 12.84
CA ASP A 292 0.71 14.29 12.40
C ASP A 292 1.81 14.19 11.30
N LEU A 293 2.36 15.33 10.88
CA LEU A 293 3.49 15.36 9.90
C LEU A 293 4.87 15.22 10.55
N CYS A 294 4.98 15.64 11.79
CA CYS A 294 6.25 15.61 12.51
C CYS A 294 6.40 14.31 13.29
N TYR A 295 6.82 13.24 12.64
CA TYR A 295 7.57 12.23 13.36
C TYR A 295 8.89 12.90 13.78
N ASN A 296 8.92 13.43 15.02
CA ASN A 296 10.13 13.95 15.63
C ASN A 296 11.23 12.90 15.54
N ASN A 297 12.39 13.32 15.04
CA ASN A 297 13.67 12.63 15.09
C ASN A 297 14.01 12.27 16.55
N GLY A 298 13.50 11.16 17.08
CA GLY A 298 13.69 10.85 18.50
C GLY A 298 13.58 9.37 18.90
N SER A 299 13.49 8.43 17.96
CA SER A 299 13.72 7.02 18.23
C SER A 299 14.60 6.44 17.15
N GLY A 300 15.83 6.08 17.55
CA GLY A 300 16.83 5.46 16.71
C GLY A 300 16.24 4.27 15.95
N TRP A 301 16.65 4.17 14.71
CA TRP A 301 16.41 3.05 13.85
C TRP A 301 16.91 1.77 14.49
N ASP A 302 16.01 0.87 14.84
CA ASP A 302 16.37 -0.53 14.91
C ASP A 302 16.48 -1.00 13.45
N GLU A 303 17.71 -1.09 12.94
CA GLU A 303 18.04 -1.64 11.63
C GLU A 303 17.73 -3.15 11.62
N GLY A 304 16.46 -3.50 11.77
CA GLY A 304 15.94 -4.83 11.52
C GLY A 304 16.03 -5.11 10.02
N ARG A 305 17.25 -5.44 9.60
CA ARG A 305 17.69 -6.02 8.33
C ARG A 305 16.66 -6.03 7.21
N ILE A 306 16.62 -4.93 6.43
CA ILE A 306 16.20 -4.94 5.04
C ILE A 306 17.47 -5.37 4.27
N ARG A 307 17.44 -6.51 3.64
CA ARG A 307 18.40 -6.90 2.58
C ARG A 307 17.68 -7.00 1.27
#